data_ee07fecd5973a947d929c7b9e22c3917
#
_entry.id   ee07fecd5973a947d929c7b9e22c3917
#
_cell.length_a   1.000
_cell.length_b   1.000
_cell.length_c   1.000
_cell.angle_alpha   90.00
_cell.angle_beta   90.00
_cell.angle_gamma   90.00
#
_symmetry.space_group_name_H-M   'P 1'
#
loop_
_entity.id
_entity.type
_entity.pdbx_description
1 polymer ?
#
loop_
_entity_poly.entity_id
_entity_poly.type
_entity_poly.pdbx_seq_one_letter_code
_entity_poly.pdbx_strand_id
1 'polypeptide(L)'
;MENENILIIKDLDVRLFTDRGELPVIDRLSLTLKAGETLGIVGESGCGKSMLASAIMGLIAHPGKVTGGSIQFEGQELTGMKKKDLRRIRGTGISMIFQEPMTSLNPLMTCGRQIVETITSHEKVSKAEAKERALDMIRSVGIARPEKVFSEVPAQLSGGMRQRIMIAMALICRPRLLICDEPTTALDVTVQAQILGLIRRLQKETGTSVIFISHDMGVISQMADRVAVMYAGQLVEYAEGEKIFTEPKHPYTQGLQAAIPRLDEEKDTLLSIPGNVPMLYDLPKGCIFSPRCAHATERCRNERPALVENSGHLVRCFLYEDNKKQTKSQSKGGAQA
;
A
#
# COMPACT_ATOMS: atom_id res chain seq x y z
N MET A 1 17.40 12.33 18.64
CA MET A 1 16.94 12.27 17.23
C MET A 1 15.75 11.32 17.26
N GLU A 2 14.56 11.88 17.23
CA GLU A 2 13.32 11.11 17.18
C GLU A 2 13.33 10.24 15.93
N ASN A 3 12.82 9.04 16.07
CA ASN A 3 12.80 8.01 15.02
C ASN A 3 11.95 8.54 13.85
N GLU A 4 12.57 9.05 12.80
CA GLU A 4 11.90 9.67 11.65
C GLU A 4 10.90 8.71 10.96
N ASN A 5 11.10 7.40 11.13
CA ASN A 5 10.27 6.36 10.54
C ASN A 5 9.20 5.87 11.53
N ILE A 6 7.93 6.01 11.15
CA ILE A 6 6.79 5.48 11.91
C ILE A 6 6.60 3.97 11.69
N LEU A 7 6.93 3.48 10.50
CA LEU A 7 6.87 2.06 10.15
C LEU A 7 8.19 1.62 9.52
N ILE A 8 8.70 0.49 9.98
CA ILE A 8 9.90 -0.16 9.44
C ILE A 8 9.58 -1.62 9.19
N ILE A 9 9.72 -2.07 7.96
CA ILE A 9 9.58 -3.48 7.56
C ILE A 9 10.96 -3.95 7.10
N LYS A 10 11.42 -5.10 7.63
CA LYS A 10 12.71 -5.69 7.29
C LYS A 10 12.53 -7.15 6.92
N ASP A 11 12.97 -7.49 5.70
CA ASP A 11 13.02 -8.85 5.17
C ASP A 11 11.75 -9.68 5.42
N LEU A 12 10.58 -9.02 5.27
CA LEU A 12 9.29 -9.65 5.51
C LEU A 12 9.04 -10.78 4.54
N ASP A 13 8.79 -11.97 5.08
CA ASP A 13 8.34 -13.17 4.36
C ASP A 13 6.91 -13.53 4.75
N VAL A 14 6.03 -13.69 3.75
CA VAL A 14 4.67 -14.21 3.94
C VAL A 14 4.44 -15.35 2.97
N ARG A 15 3.94 -16.47 3.50
CA ARG A 15 3.68 -17.69 2.73
C ARG A 15 2.27 -18.19 2.92
N LEU A 16 1.74 -18.83 1.87
CA LEU A 16 0.51 -19.61 1.93
C LEU A 16 0.87 -21.10 1.97
N PHE A 17 0.27 -21.82 2.93
CA PHE A 17 0.44 -23.26 3.11
C PHE A 17 -0.76 -24.00 2.51
N THR A 18 -0.61 -24.49 1.29
CA THR A 18 -1.68 -25.14 0.53
C THR A 18 -1.35 -26.62 0.30
N ASP A 19 -2.33 -27.40 -0.15
CA ASP A 19 -2.14 -28.81 -0.53
C ASP A 19 -1.09 -28.97 -1.65
N ARG A 20 -0.82 -27.92 -2.42
CA ARG A 20 0.21 -27.89 -3.47
C ARG A 20 1.60 -27.48 -2.96
N GLY A 21 1.73 -27.24 -1.66
CA GLY A 21 2.96 -26.81 -1.02
C GLY A 21 2.95 -25.39 -0.51
N GLU A 22 4.12 -24.89 -0.20
CA GLU A 22 4.38 -23.57 0.38
C GLU A 22 4.61 -22.53 -0.73
N LEU A 23 3.76 -21.52 -0.79
CA LEU A 23 3.77 -20.50 -1.84
C LEU A 23 4.23 -19.14 -1.27
N PRO A 24 5.31 -18.53 -1.78
CA PRO A 24 5.79 -17.22 -1.34
C PRO A 24 4.90 -16.11 -1.90
N VAL A 25 4.15 -15.42 -1.02
CA VAL A 25 3.31 -14.25 -1.41
C VAL A 25 4.07 -12.95 -1.24
N ILE A 26 4.93 -12.87 -0.22
CA ILE A 26 5.89 -11.78 -0.02
C ILE A 26 7.24 -12.45 0.25
N ASP A 27 8.27 -12.01 -0.49
CA ASP A 27 9.62 -12.58 -0.45
C ASP A 27 10.63 -11.48 -0.09
N ARG A 28 11.09 -11.49 1.17
CA ARG A 28 12.11 -10.59 1.75
C ARG A 28 11.88 -9.11 1.41
N LEU A 29 10.67 -8.63 1.67
CA LEU A 29 10.30 -7.25 1.41
C LEU A 29 10.78 -6.36 2.56
N SER A 30 11.53 -5.31 2.21
CA SER A 30 11.98 -4.28 3.17
C SER A 30 11.57 -2.90 2.66
N LEU A 31 10.93 -2.12 3.52
CA LEU A 31 10.55 -0.73 3.26
C LEU A 31 10.41 0.07 4.57
N THR A 32 10.39 1.37 4.45
CA THR A 32 10.17 2.29 5.57
C THR A 32 9.11 3.33 5.21
N LEU A 33 8.40 3.85 6.20
CA LEU A 33 7.49 4.98 6.07
C LEU A 33 7.85 6.02 7.13
N LYS A 34 8.02 7.27 6.73
CA LYS A 34 8.26 8.40 7.65
C LYS A 34 6.95 8.90 8.26
N ALA A 35 7.06 9.56 9.41
CA ALA A 35 5.91 10.20 10.04
C ALA A 35 5.33 11.31 9.13
N GLY A 36 4.01 11.31 8.95
CA GLY A 36 3.28 12.26 8.10
C GLY A 36 3.42 12.06 6.59
N GLU A 37 4.21 11.07 6.15
CA GLU A 37 4.43 10.75 4.74
C GLU A 37 3.31 9.90 4.15
N THR A 38 3.09 10.01 2.84
CA THR A 38 2.29 9.07 2.04
C THR A 38 3.21 8.17 1.22
N LEU A 39 3.19 6.87 1.51
CA LEU A 39 3.84 5.84 0.71
C LEU A 39 2.83 5.20 -0.24
N GLY A 40 3.02 5.38 -1.55
CA GLY A 40 2.28 4.66 -2.58
C GLY A 40 2.83 3.25 -2.77
N ILE A 41 1.95 2.26 -2.82
CA ILE A 41 2.33 0.89 -3.19
C ILE A 41 1.58 0.52 -4.47
N VAL A 42 2.31 0.21 -5.51
CA VAL A 42 1.75 -0.08 -6.85
C VAL A 42 2.25 -1.39 -7.41
N GLY A 43 1.46 -1.99 -8.27
CA GLY A 43 1.76 -3.23 -9.00
C GLY A 43 0.50 -3.91 -9.49
N GLU A 44 0.64 -4.88 -10.38
CA GLU A 44 -0.48 -5.65 -10.93
C GLU A 44 -1.24 -6.43 -9.86
N SER A 45 -2.49 -6.83 -10.16
CA SER A 45 -3.30 -7.64 -9.25
C SER A 45 -2.57 -8.94 -8.89
N GLY A 46 -2.69 -9.38 -7.63
CA GLY A 46 -2.03 -10.59 -7.13
C GLY A 46 -0.55 -10.45 -6.78
N CYS A 47 0.08 -9.26 -6.93
CA CYS A 47 1.50 -9.09 -6.58
C CYS A 47 1.81 -8.98 -5.08
N GLY A 48 0.81 -9.11 -4.19
CA GLY A 48 1.02 -9.16 -2.73
C GLY A 48 0.70 -7.88 -1.95
N LYS A 49 0.19 -6.80 -2.57
CA LYS A 49 -0.10 -5.50 -1.93
C LYS A 49 -1.05 -5.61 -0.73
N SER A 50 -2.23 -6.20 -0.93
CA SER A 50 -3.22 -6.40 0.15
C SER A 50 -2.74 -7.41 1.21
N MET A 51 -1.86 -8.35 0.83
CA MET A 51 -1.22 -9.25 1.78
C MET A 51 -0.23 -8.49 2.68
N LEU A 52 0.50 -7.51 2.13
CA LEU A 52 1.37 -6.62 2.90
C LEU A 52 0.56 -5.78 3.89
N ALA A 53 -0.56 -5.18 3.46
CA ALA A 53 -1.49 -4.47 4.34
C ALA A 53 -2.00 -5.37 5.47
N SER A 54 -2.41 -6.60 5.12
CA SER A 54 -2.87 -7.59 6.08
C SER A 54 -1.77 -8.04 7.06
N ALA A 55 -0.51 -8.11 6.60
CA ALA A 55 0.64 -8.42 7.45
C ALA A 55 0.87 -7.32 8.49
N ILE A 56 0.87 -6.04 8.07
CA ILE A 56 1.03 -4.88 8.96
C ILE A 56 -0.10 -4.85 10.00
N MET A 57 -1.33 -5.10 9.57
CA MET A 57 -2.49 -5.17 10.46
C MET A 57 -2.52 -6.43 11.34
N GLY A 58 -1.67 -7.45 11.08
CA GLY A 58 -1.76 -8.76 11.74
C GLY A 58 -3.07 -9.49 11.45
N LEU A 59 -3.62 -9.33 10.24
CA LEU A 59 -4.89 -9.88 9.77
C LEU A 59 -4.73 -11.01 8.74
N ILE A 60 -3.52 -11.55 8.57
CA ILE A 60 -3.30 -12.67 7.67
C ILE A 60 -4.14 -13.86 8.14
N ALA A 61 -5.07 -14.31 7.27
CA ALA A 61 -5.93 -15.45 7.53
C ALA A 61 -5.23 -16.75 7.09
N HIS A 62 -5.58 -17.86 7.76
CA HIS A 62 -5.23 -19.21 7.28
C HIS A 62 -5.71 -19.37 5.82
N PRO A 63 -4.90 -19.99 4.91
CA PRO A 63 -3.63 -20.70 5.15
C PRO A 63 -2.37 -19.82 5.09
N GLY A 64 -2.49 -18.48 5.19
CA GLY A 64 -1.36 -17.55 5.17
C GLY A 64 -0.67 -17.43 6.53
N LYS A 65 0.65 -17.15 6.50
CA LYS A 65 1.45 -16.93 7.70
C LYS A 65 2.66 -16.04 7.39
N VAL A 66 3.02 -15.16 8.34
CA VAL A 66 4.34 -14.52 8.37
C VAL A 66 5.36 -15.58 8.79
N THR A 67 6.34 -15.85 7.95
CA THR A 67 7.36 -16.89 8.18
C THR A 67 8.73 -16.33 8.50
N GLY A 68 8.94 -15.02 8.26
CA GLY A 68 10.20 -14.35 8.54
C GLY A 68 10.09 -12.84 8.51
N GLY A 69 11.15 -12.17 8.94
CA GLY A 69 11.25 -10.72 8.95
C GLY A 69 10.62 -10.07 10.16
N SER A 70 10.55 -8.74 10.13
CA SER A 70 10.11 -7.87 11.22
C SER A 70 9.24 -6.74 10.68
N ILE A 71 8.19 -6.38 11.42
CA ILE A 71 7.34 -5.21 11.19
C ILE A 71 7.34 -4.39 12.48
N GLN A 72 7.96 -3.22 12.46
CA GLN A 72 8.01 -2.31 13.60
C GLN A 72 7.17 -1.07 13.34
N PHE A 73 6.25 -0.78 14.23
CA PHE A 73 5.43 0.42 14.24
C PHE A 73 5.74 1.26 15.49
N GLU A 74 6.17 2.51 15.30
CA GLU A 74 6.63 3.40 16.39
C GLU A 74 7.64 2.72 17.34
N GLY A 75 8.56 1.93 16.77
CA GLY A 75 9.57 1.16 17.51
C GLY A 75 9.07 -0.13 18.16
N GLN A 76 7.76 -0.41 18.09
CA GLN A 76 7.17 -1.62 18.65
C GLN A 76 7.07 -2.72 17.59
N GLU A 77 7.58 -3.93 17.90
CA GLU A 77 7.48 -5.09 17.02
C GLU A 77 6.06 -5.65 16.96
N LEU A 78 5.49 -5.72 15.74
CA LEU A 78 4.15 -6.25 15.50
C LEU A 78 4.15 -7.74 15.15
N THR A 79 5.26 -8.24 14.56
CA THR A 79 5.38 -9.64 14.16
C THR A 79 5.36 -10.55 15.39
N GLY A 80 4.44 -11.51 15.39
CA GLY A 80 4.27 -12.42 16.54
C GLY A 80 3.58 -11.82 17.76
N MET A 81 3.13 -10.57 17.70
CA MET A 81 2.37 -9.93 18.78
C MET A 81 1.05 -10.67 19.06
N LYS A 82 0.66 -10.77 20.32
CA LYS A 82 -0.61 -11.41 20.72
C LYS A 82 -1.81 -10.62 20.19
N LYS A 83 -2.87 -11.33 19.80
CA LYS A 83 -4.12 -10.70 19.29
C LYS A 83 -4.71 -9.63 20.21
N LYS A 84 -4.57 -9.78 21.54
CA LYS A 84 -5.06 -8.81 22.53
C LYS A 84 -4.30 -7.47 22.41
N ASP A 85 -3.00 -7.52 22.19
CA ASP A 85 -2.16 -6.33 22.11
C ASP A 85 -2.30 -5.64 20.74
N LEU A 86 -2.40 -6.42 19.66
CA LEU A 86 -2.76 -5.89 18.33
C LEU A 86 -4.10 -5.15 18.32
N ARG A 87 -5.12 -5.61 19.11
CA ARG A 87 -6.39 -4.91 19.22
C ARG A 87 -6.26 -3.50 19.81
N ARG A 88 -5.27 -3.25 20.65
CA ARG A 88 -5.01 -1.92 21.23
C ARG A 88 -4.40 -0.95 20.23
N ILE A 89 -3.63 -1.50 19.28
CA ILE A 89 -2.98 -0.70 18.23
C ILE A 89 -3.94 -0.42 17.08
N ARG A 90 -4.80 -1.40 16.72
CA ARG A 90 -5.79 -1.23 15.67
C ARG A 90 -6.82 -0.19 16.06
N GLY A 91 -7.15 0.70 15.13
CA GLY A 91 -8.10 1.81 15.28
C GLY A 91 -7.46 3.10 15.78
N THR A 92 -6.58 3.06 16.78
CA THR A 92 -5.92 4.25 17.35
C THR A 92 -4.49 4.46 16.85
N GLY A 93 -3.71 3.39 16.76
CA GLY A 93 -2.36 3.45 16.18
C GLY A 93 -2.40 3.28 14.66
N ILE A 94 -2.95 2.15 14.21
CA ILE A 94 -3.05 1.79 12.80
C ILE A 94 -4.52 1.55 12.45
N SER A 95 -5.01 2.16 11.37
CA SER A 95 -6.33 1.92 10.82
C SER A 95 -6.25 1.56 9.35
N MET A 96 -7.32 0.94 8.81
CA MET A 96 -7.34 0.47 7.42
C MET A 96 -8.68 0.76 6.76
N ILE A 97 -8.61 1.27 5.54
CA ILE A 97 -9.73 1.34 4.59
C ILE A 97 -9.57 0.14 3.66
N PHE A 98 -10.54 -0.77 3.69
CA PHE A 98 -10.54 -1.99 2.89
C PHE A 98 -11.02 -1.73 1.46
N GLN A 99 -10.69 -2.62 0.56
CA GLN A 99 -10.98 -2.52 -0.88
C GLN A 99 -12.50 -2.46 -1.16
N GLU A 100 -13.31 -3.24 -0.42
CA GLU A 100 -14.75 -3.33 -0.65
C GLU A 100 -15.59 -2.81 0.52
N PRO A 101 -16.29 -1.67 0.36
CA PRO A 101 -17.17 -1.14 1.40
C PRO A 101 -18.33 -2.07 1.76
N MET A 102 -18.79 -2.89 0.82
CA MET A 102 -19.92 -3.79 1.03
C MET A 102 -19.63 -4.93 2.01
N THR A 103 -18.41 -5.40 2.04
CA THR A 103 -17.97 -6.48 2.94
C THR A 103 -17.42 -5.94 4.25
N SER A 104 -17.02 -4.66 4.29
CA SER A 104 -16.39 -4.02 5.45
C SER A 104 -17.42 -3.41 6.42
N LEU A 105 -18.56 -2.95 5.90
CA LEU A 105 -19.65 -2.42 6.71
C LEU A 105 -20.64 -3.53 7.08
N ASN A 106 -21.07 -3.58 8.36
CA ASN A 106 -22.09 -4.51 8.79
C ASN A 106 -23.45 -4.10 8.20
N PRO A 107 -24.07 -4.91 7.32
CA PRO A 107 -25.31 -4.56 6.64
C PRO A 107 -26.54 -4.45 7.56
N LEU A 108 -26.48 -5.02 8.76
CA LEU A 108 -27.58 -5.06 9.75
C LEU A 108 -27.49 -3.94 10.79
N MET A 109 -26.41 -3.15 10.78
CA MET A 109 -26.20 -2.04 11.70
C MET A 109 -26.29 -0.71 10.99
N THR A 110 -26.86 0.31 11.64
CA THR A 110 -26.83 1.68 11.09
C THR A 110 -25.42 2.20 11.02
N CYS A 111 -25.14 3.07 10.05
CA CYS A 111 -23.81 3.64 9.83
C CYS A 111 -23.29 4.41 11.05
N GLY A 112 -24.18 5.20 11.69
CA GLY A 112 -23.81 5.93 12.90
C GLY A 112 -23.47 5.02 14.07
N ARG A 113 -24.19 3.89 14.24
CA ARG A 113 -23.87 2.93 15.30
C ARG A 113 -22.50 2.29 15.10
N GLN A 114 -22.10 1.98 13.86
CA GLN A 114 -20.79 1.43 13.57
C GLN A 114 -19.65 2.40 13.90
N ILE A 115 -19.85 3.69 13.59
CA ILE A 115 -18.86 4.73 13.95
C ILE A 115 -18.79 4.89 15.48
N VAL A 116 -19.94 4.94 16.18
CA VAL A 116 -19.98 5.02 17.64
C VAL A 116 -19.32 3.82 18.30
N GLU A 117 -19.52 2.61 17.76
CA GLU A 117 -18.88 1.40 18.26
C GLU A 117 -17.35 1.47 18.10
N THR A 118 -16.86 2.02 17.01
CA THR A 118 -15.41 2.25 16.82
C THR A 118 -14.87 3.15 17.94
N ILE A 119 -15.53 4.26 18.24
CA ILE A 119 -15.11 5.18 19.33
C ILE A 119 -15.10 4.46 20.67
N THR A 120 -16.25 3.87 21.05
CA THR A 120 -16.45 3.27 22.39
C THR A 120 -15.63 2.01 22.63
N SER A 121 -15.12 1.37 21.56
CA SER A 121 -14.20 0.23 21.67
C SER A 121 -12.80 0.65 22.08
N HIS A 122 -12.43 1.91 21.87
CA HIS A 122 -11.07 2.43 22.11
C HIS A 122 -11.02 3.51 23.19
N GLU A 123 -12.10 4.24 23.39
CA GLU A 123 -12.16 5.38 24.29
C GLU A 123 -13.30 5.25 25.31
N LYS A 124 -13.04 5.70 26.54
CA LYS A 124 -14.04 5.77 27.61
C LYS A 124 -14.81 7.09 27.53
N VAL A 125 -15.79 7.16 26.64
CA VAL A 125 -16.62 8.35 26.42
C VAL A 125 -18.11 8.02 26.64
N SER A 126 -18.93 9.04 26.91
CA SER A 126 -20.38 8.86 27.00
C SER A 126 -20.99 8.54 25.62
N LYS A 127 -22.15 7.86 25.62
CA LYS A 127 -22.88 7.59 24.37
C LYS A 127 -23.28 8.88 23.64
N ALA A 128 -23.60 9.94 24.37
CA ALA A 128 -23.98 11.22 23.81
C ALA A 128 -22.77 11.88 23.09
N GLU A 129 -21.63 11.90 23.74
CA GLU A 129 -20.39 12.44 23.17
C GLU A 129 -19.94 11.60 21.93
N ALA A 130 -19.98 10.28 22.03
CA ALA A 130 -19.62 9.43 20.89
C ALA A 130 -20.56 9.65 19.69
N LYS A 131 -21.85 9.87 19.93
CA LYS A 131 -22.83 10.21 18.88
C LYS A 131 -22.52 11.56 18.22
N GLU A 132 -22.23 12.58 19.02
CA GLU A 132 -21.89 13.92 18.52
C GLU A 132 -20.61 13.86 17.63
N ARG A 133 -19.55 13.25 18.14
CA ARG A 133 -18.31 13.02 17.37
C ARG A 133 -18.55 12.24 16.07
N ALA A 134 -19.42 11.24 16.10
CA ALA A 134 -19.77 10.48 14.91
C ALA A 134 -20.52 11.35 13.88
N LEU A 135 -21.45 12.20 14.32
CA LEU A 135 -22.13 13.15 13.43
C LEU A 135 -21.17 14.16 12.82
N ASP A 136 -20.25 14.70 13.61
CA ASP A 136 -19.24 15.63 13.12
C ASP A 136 -18.30 14.97 12.11
N MET A 137 -17.89 13.73 12.34
CA MET A 137 -17.11 12.98 11.39
C MET A 137 -17.87 12.72 10.08
N ILE A 138 -19.16 12.37 10.14
CA ILE A 138 -20.02 12.19 8.96
C ILE A 138 -20.12 13.51 8.16
N ARG A 139 -20.18 14.68 8.83
CA ARG A 139 -20.11 16.00 8.18
C ARG A 139 -18.75 16.23 7.53
N SER A 140 -17.66 15.94 8.24
CA SER A 140 -16.29 16.17 7.77
C SER A 140 -15.95 15.37 6.53
N VAL A 141 -16.50 14.16 6.37
CA VAL A 141 -16.34 13.38 5.14
C VAL A 141 -17.26 13.84 3.99
N GLY A 142 -17.97 14.95 4.16
CA GLY A 142 -18.75 15.60 3.10
C GLY A 142 -20.13 14.96 2.84
N ILE A 143 -20.78 14.42 3.87
CA ILE A 143 -22.15 13.91 3.80
C ILE A 143 -23.11 15.02 4.25
N ALA A 144 -23.99 15.46 3.35
CA ALA A 144 -24.84 16.65 3.53
C ALA A 144 -25.96 16.48 4.59
N ARG A 145 -26.39 15.26 4.87
CA ARG A 145 -27.48 14.96 5.85
C ARG A 145 -27.01 13.96 6.89
N PRO A 146 -26.11 14.34 7.80
CA PRO A 146 -25.44 13.43 8.72
C PRO A 146 -26.41 12.71 9.66
N GLU A 147 -27.46 13.39 10.17
CA GLU A 147 -28.44 12.82 11.09
C GLU A 147 -29.27 11.70 10.41
N LYS A 148 -29.62 11.91 9.13
CA LYS A 148 -30.32 10.90 8.34
C LYS A 148 -29.42 9.67 8.10
N VAL A 149 -28.20 9.91 7.59
CA VAL A 149 -27.22 8.84 7.28
C VAL A 149 -26.77 8.10 8.53
N PHE A 150 -26.68 8.78 9.67
CA PHE A 150 -26.41 8.15 10.97
C PHE A 150 -27.43 7.04 11.29
N SER A 151 -28.70 7.21 10.91
CA SER A 151 -29.79 6.27 11.16
C SER A 151 -30.00 5.23 10.05
N GLU A 152 -29.38 5.41 8.88
CA GLU A 152 -29.48 4.51 7.73
C GLU A 152 -28.51 3.33 7.83
N VAL A 153 -28.90 2.19 7.26
CA VAL A 153 -28.01 1.03 7.06
C VAL A 153 -27.23 1.15 5.74
N PRO A 154 -26.08 0.48 5.59
CA PRO A 154 -25.25 0.59 4.39
C PRO A 154 -25.99 0.34 3.07
N ALA A 155 -26.98 -0.57 3.05
CA ALA A 155 -27.77 -0.88 1.87
C ALA A 155 -28.56 0.33 1.31
N GLN A 156 -28.86 1.33 2.14
CA GLN A 156 -29.61 2.54 1.76
C GLN A 156 -28.72 3.65 1.18
N LEU A 157 -27.39 3.44 1.19
CA LEU A 157 -26.40 4.43 0.72
C LEU A 157 -25.89 4.11 -0.67
N SER A 158 -25.50 5.16 -1.42
CA SER A 158 -24.73 5.00 -2.66
C SER A 158 -23.31 4.47 -2.38
N GLY A 159 -22.62 3.96 -3.42
CA GLY A 159 -21.24 3.46 -3.30
C GLY A 159 -20.29 4.51 -2.70
N GLY A 160 -20.32 5.73 -3.23
CA GLY A 160 -19.49 6.82 -2.71
C GLY A 160 -19.84 7.22 -1.27
N MET A 161 -21.11 7.15 -0.85
CA MET A 161 -21.50 7.39 0.55
C MET A 161 -20.99 6.30 1.48
N ARG A 162 -21.08 5.02 1.09
CA ARG A 162 -20.51 3.91 1.86
C ARG A 162 -19.01 4.07 2.05
N GLN A 163 -18.30 4.46 0.98
CA GLN A 163 -16.86 4.75 1.03
C GLN A 163 -16.55 5.86 2.02
N ARG A 164 -17.32 6.96 2.02
CA ARG A 164 -17.16 8.06 2.98
C ARG A 164 -17.41 7.61 4.43
N ILE A 165 -18.39 6.75 4.67
CA ILE A 165 -18.63 6.15 6.00
C ILE A 165 -17.45 5.27 6.43
N MET A 166 -16.90 4.46 5.53
CA MET A 166 -15.73 3.64 5.83
C MET A 166 -14.50 4.50 6.16
N ILE A 167 -14.29 5.60 5.43
CA ILE A 167 -13.25 6.60 5.74
C ILE A 167 -13.51 7.23 7.12
N ALA A 168 -14.76 7.60 7.41
CA ALA A 168 -15.14 8.15 8.71
C ALA A 168 -14.80 7.18 9.85
N MET A 169 -15.15 5.90 9.72
CA MET A 169 -14.80 4.86 10.70
C MET A 169 -13.29 4.69 10.85
N ALA A 170 -12.53 4.71 9.75
CA ALA A 170 -11.09 4.53 9.80
C ALA A 170 -10.37 5.70 10.49
N LEU A 171 -10.89 6.92 10.39
CA LEU A 171 -10.23 8.14 10.88
C LEU A 171 -10.80 8.69 12.21
N ILE A 172 -11.95 8.19 12.70
CA ILE A 172 -12.61 8.74 13.88
C ILE A 172 -11.74 8.74 15.15
N CYS A 173 -10.88 7.74 15.30
CA CYS A 173 -9.92 7.64 16.41
C CYS A 173 -8.56 8.27 16.11
N ARG A 174 -8.42 9.05 15.03
CA ARG A 174 -7.20 9.78 14.62
C ARG A 174 -5.95 8.89 14.63
N PRO A 175 -5.91 7.83 13.80
CA PRO A 175 -4.78 6.90 13.79
C PRO A 175 -3.49 7.59 13.35
N ARG A 176 -2.36 7.08 13.80
CA ARG A 176 -1.03 7.55 13.39
C ARG A 176 -0.65 7.05 11.99
N LEU A 177 -1.16 5.87 11.62
CA LEU A 177 -1.00 5.25 10.30
C LEU A 177 -2.36 4.84 9.74
N LEU A 178 -2.65 5.28 8.53
CA LEU A 178 -3.81 4.86 7.74
C LEU A 178 -3.33 4.02 6.56
N ILE A 179 -3.86 2.82 6.41
CA ILE A 179 -3.65 1.97 5.24
C ILE A 179 -4.90 2.07 4.36
N CYS A 180 -4.74 2.51 3.12
CA CYS A 180 -5.80 2.58 2.11
C CYS A 180 -5.56 1.47 1.08
N ASP A 181 -6.30 0.37 1.17
CA ASP A 181 -6.18 -0.74 0.22
C ASP A 181 -7.20 -0.58 -0.91
N GLU A 182 -6.73 -0.06 -2.04
CA GLU A 182 -7.54 0.25 -3.24
C GLU A 182 -8.84 1.02 -2.92
N PRO A 183 -8.79 2.16 -2.22
CA PRO A 183 -9.96 2.81 -1.64
C PRO A 183 -10.93 3.42 -2.68
N THR A 184 -10.57 3.41 -3.94
CA THR A 184 -11.37 4.01 -5.03
C THR A 184 -11.76 3.02 -6.12
N THR A 185 -11.44 1.74 -5.95
CA THR A 185 -11.85 0.69 -6.89
C THR A 185 -13.38 0.63 -7.01
N ALA A 186 -13.89 0.48 -8.22
CA ALA A 186 -15.32 0.46 -8.55
C ALA A 186 -16.08 1.79 -8.31
N LEU A 187 -15.39 2.93 -8.20
CA LEU A 187 -16.00 4.26 -8.19
C LEU A 187 -15.83 4.94 -9.55
N ASP A 188 -16.80 5.78 -9.92
CA ASP A 188 -16.62 6.65 -11.09
C ASP A 188 -15.53 7.70 -10.86
N VAL A 189 -14.97 8.25 -11.95
CA VAL A 189 -13.81 9.15 -11.92
C VAL A 189 -14.05 10.39 -11.05
N THR A 190 -15.29 10.92 -11.05
CA THR A 190 -15.64 12.11 -10.25
C THR A 190 -15.64 11.81 -8.77
N VAL A 191 -16.28 10.72 -8.37
CA VAL A 191 -16.30 10.26 -6.96
C VAL A 191 -14.90 9.86 -6.52
N GLN A 192 -14.11 9.18 -7.37
CA GLN A 192 -12.71 8.86 -7.09
C GLN A 192 -11.92 10.13 -6.74
N ALA A 193 -11.97 11.17 -7.58
CA ALA A 193 -11.26 12.43 -7.34
C ALA A 193 -11.68 13.09 -6.01
N GLN A 194 -12.98 13.04 -5.67
CA GLN A 194 -13.50 13.56 -4.40
C GLN A 194 -12.97 12.77 -3.20
N ILE A 195 -12.90 11.43 -3.29
CA ILE A 195 -12.37 10.57 -2.21
C ILE A 195 -10.88 10.79 -2.02
N LEU A 196 -10.10 10.89 -3.09
CA LEU A 196 -8.66 11.20 -3.01
C LEU A 196 -8.41 12.56 -2.35
N GLY A 197 -9.16 13.58 -2.77
CA GLY A 197 -9.11 14.92 -2.16
C GLY A 197 -9.50 14.91 -0.67
N LEU A 198 -10.49 14.12 -0.30
CA LEU A 198 -10.92 13.93 1.09
C LEU A 198 -9.81 13.29 1.94
N ILE A 199 -9.22 12.18 1.50
CA ILE A 199 -8.14 11.49 2.22
C ILE A 199 -6.95 12.42 2.41
N ARG A 200 -6.53 13.12 1.34
CA ARG A 200 -5.41 14.08 1.40
C ARG A 200 -5.68 15.25 2.39
N ARG A 201 -6.90 15.80 2.38
CA ARG A 201 -7.28 16.86 3.31
C ARG A 201 -7.21 16.37 4.76
N LEU A 202 -7.86 15.23 5.06
CA LEU A 202 -7.89 14.69 6.41
C LEU A 202 -6.50 14.26 6.89
N GLN A 203 -5.65 13.71 6.03
CA GLN A 203 -4.25 13.43 6.31
C GLN A 203 -3.49 14.69 6.77
N LYS A 204 -3.62 15.79 6.02
CA LYS A 204 -2.95 17.06 6.37
C LYS A 204 -3.47 17.64 7.68
N GLU A 205 -4.78 17.55 7.93
CA GLU A 205 -5.41 18.08 9.16
C GLU A 205 -4.99 17.28 10.41
N THR A 206 -4.76 15.98 10.28
CA THR A 206 -4.46 15.06 11.40
C THR A 206 -2.98 14.73 11.56
N GLY A 207 -2.16 14.98 10.54
CA GLY A 207 -0.76 14.56 10.51
C GLY A 207 -0.58 13.02 10.40
N THR A 208 -1.61 12.30 9.99
CA THR A 208 -1.60 10.85 9.83
C THR A 208 -0.66 10.43 8.69
N SER A 209 0.19 9.43 8.90
CA SER A 209 0.97 8.81 7.83
C SER A 209 0.08 7.87 7.01
N VAL A 210 0.32 7.73 5.72
CA VAL A 210 -0.55 6.94 4.83
C VAL A 210 0.24 5.91 4.05
N ILE A 211 -0.24 4.68 4.01
CA ILE A 211 0.11 3.69 2.97
C ILE A 211 -1.07 3.68 1.99
N PHE A 212 -0.82 4.08 0.76
CA PHE A 212 -1.83 4.13 -0.28
C PHE A 212 -1.56 3.07 -1.34
N ILE A 213 -2.39 2.03 -1.37
CA ILE A 213 -2.29 0.91 -2.31
C ILE A 213 -3.22 1.16 -3.48
N SER A 214 -2.70 1.05 -4.70
CA SER A 214 -3.48 1.09 -5.93
C SER A 214 -2.80 0.28 -7.03
N HIS A 215 -3.56 -0.17 -8.01
CA HIS A 215 -3.03 -0.66 -9.29
C HIS A 215 -2.91 0.45 -10.33
N ASP A 216 -3.44 1.63 -10.04
CA ASP A 216 -3.44 2.80 -10.93
C ASP A 216 -2.28 3.74 -10.59
N MET A 217 -1.28 3.81 -11.48
CA MET A 217 -0.13 4.70 -11.37
C MET A 217 -0.53 6.18 -11.38
N GLY A 218 -1.60 6.56 -12.10
CA GLY A 218 -2.11 7.94 -12.15
C GLY A 218 -2.67 8.39 -10.79
N VAL A 219 -3.32 7.48 -10.05
CA VAL A 219 -3.76 7.73 -8.67
C VAL A 219 -2.56 7.87 -7.73
N ILE A 220 -1.58 6.97 -7.85
CA ILE A 220 -0.37 7.01 -7.02
C ILE A 220 0.42 8.30 -7.25
N SER A 221 0.54 8.78 -8.49
CA SER A 221 1.25 10.03 -8.81
C SER A 221 0.65 11.27 -8.11
N GLN A 222 -0.66 11.24 -7.87
CA GLN A 222 -1.35 12.32 -7.17
C GLN A 222 -1.21 12.26 -5.66
N MET A 223 -1.00 11.08 -5.08
CA MET A 223 -1.12 10.85 -3.64
C MET A 223 0.21 10.68 -2.92
N ALA A 224 1.20 10.08 -3.57
CA ALA A 224 2.37 9.52 -2.89
C ALA A 224 3.59 10.45 -2.91
N ASP A 225 4.24 10.60 -1.76
CA ASP A 225 5.55 11.25 -1.62
C ASP A 225 6.68 10.30 -2.05
N ARG A 226 6.59 9.02 -1.67
CA ARG A 226 7.45 7.93 -2.16
C ARG A 226 6.62 6.78 -2.69
N VAL A 227 7.20 6.01 -3.60
CA VAL A 227 6.51 4.89 -4.26
C VAL A 227 7.32 3.61 -4.14
N ALA A 228 6.64 2.55 -3.74
CA ALA A 228 7.13 1.17 -3.73
C ALA A 228 6.43 0.39 -4.87
N VAL A 229 7.19 -0.05 -5.85
CA VAL A 229 6.67 -0.87 -6.95
C VAL A 229 6.87 -2.34 -6.61
N MET A 230 5.78 -3.09 -6.56
CA MET A 230 5.76 -4.52 -6.23
C MET A 230 5.47 -5.37 -7.47
N TYR A 231 6.20 -6.47 -7.62
CA TYR A 231 5.96 -7.47 -8.64
C TYR A 231 6.11 -8.87 -8.05
N ALA A 232 5.08 -9.70 -8.16
CA ALA A 232 5.07 -11.10 -7.69
C ALA A 232 5.72 -11.31 -6.30
N GLY A 233 5.28 -10.53 -5.32
CA GLY A 233 5.73 -10.61 -3.92
C GLY A 233 7.04 -9.89 -3.59
N GLN A 234 7.72 -9.31 -4.56
CA GLN A 234 8.99 -8.60 -4.35
C GLN A 234 8.86 -7.09 -4.58
N LEU A 235 9.65 -6.33 -3.82
CA LEU A 235 9.92 -4.92 -4.11
C LEU A 235 10.94 -4.85 -5.26
N VAL A 236 10.52 -4.28 -6.39
CA VAL A 236 11.35 -4.17 -7.59
C VAL A 236 11.94 -2.78 -7.78
N GLU A 237 11.22 -1.74 -7.35
CA GLU A 237 11.73 -0.37 -7.34
C GLU A 237 11.13 0.43 -6.17
N TYR A 238 11.91 1.34 -5.57
CA TYR A 238 11.48 2.18 -4.46
C TYR A 238 12.25 3.49 -4.47
N ALA A 239 11.54 4.60 -4.58
CA ALA A 239 12.12 5.95 -4.62
C ALA A 239 11.09 7.03 -4.25
N GLU A 240 11.53 8.29 -4.26
CA GLU A 240 10.66 9.45 -4.27
C GLU A 240 9.68 9.37 -5.44
N GLY A 241 8.44 9.80 -5.23
CA GLY A 241 7.38 9.70 -6.24
C GLY A 241 7.79 10.37 -7.56
N GLU A 242 8.28 11.59 -7.52
CA GLU A 242 8.74 12.31 -8.71
C GLU A 242 9.73 11.48 -9.54
N LYS A 243 10.71 10.85 -8.89
CA LYS A 243 11.72 10.01 -9.58
C LYS A 243 11.12 8.77 -10.23
N ILE A 244 10.15 8.14 -9.58
CA ILE A 244 9.46 6.96 -10.16
C ILE A 244 8.73 7.35 -11.45
N PHE A 245 8.16 8.57 -11.51
CA PHE A 245 7.40 9.03 -12.68
C PHE A 245 8.25 9.71 -13.76
N THR A 246 9.39 10.30 -13.42
CA THR A 246 10.25 10.98 -14.40
C THR A 246 11.40 10.08 -14.90
N GLU A 247 11.93 9.22 -14.04
CA GLU A 247 13.14 8.42 -14.32
C GLU A 247 12.99 6.96 -13.84
N PRO A 248 11.93 6.21 -14.25
CA PRO A 248 11.75 4.83 -13.82
C PRO A 248 12.93 3.97 -14.26
N LYS A 249 13.48 3.19 -13.34
CA LYS A 249 14.67 2.36 -13.61
C LYS A 249 14.32 0.92 -13.92
N HIS A 250 13.43 0.30 -13.14
CA HIS A 250 13.09 -1.08 -13.39
C HIS A 250 12.25 -1.23 -14.67
N PRO A 251 12.56 -2.16 -15.59
CA PRO A 251 11.79 -2.34 -16.83
C PRO A 251 10.28 -2.60 -16.62
N TYR A 252 9.90 -3.19 -15.50
CA TYR A 252 8.50 -3.33 -15.11
C TYR A 252 7.84 -1.98 -14.82
N THR A 253 8.51 -1.10 -14.06
CA THR A 253 8.02 0.25 -13.75
C THR A 253 7.86 1.08 -15.02
N GLN A 254 8.82 0.97 -15.95
CA GLN A 254 8.74 1.60 -17.27
C GLN A 254 7.53 1.11 -18.05
N GLY A 255 7.26 -0.20 -18.02
CA GLY A 255 6.09 -0.80 -18.66
C GLY A 255 4.75 -0.35 -18.04
N LEU A 256 4.67 -0.27 -16.71
CA LEU A 256 3.49 0.26 -16.01
C LEU A 256 3.23 1.72 -16.38
N GLN A 257 4.27 2.53 -16.48
CA GLN A 257 4.16 3.93 -16.81
C GLN A 257 3.76 4.14 -18.28
N ALA A 258 4.31 3.33 -19.20
CA ALA A 258 3.97 3.38 -20.62
C ALA A 258 2.51 2.95 -20.90
N ALA A 259 1.90 2.23 -19.98
CA ALA A 259 0.49 1.83 -20.05
C ALA A 259 -0.50 2.93 -19.60
N ILE A 260 -0.01 4.04 -19.01
CA ILE A 260 -0.87 5.17 -18.61
C ILE A 260 -1.27 5.94 -19.87
N PRO A 261 -2.58 6.12 -20.15
CA PRO A 261 -3.03 6.94 -21.26
C PRO A 261 -2.60 8.40 -21.05
N ARG A 262 -1.93 9.00 -22.04
CA ARG A 262 -1.61 10.42 -22.06
C ARG A 262 -2.62 11.16 -22.92
N LEU A 263 -3.18 12.25 -22.42
CA LEU A 263 -4.17 13.05 -23.12
C LEU A 263 -3.61 13.81 -24.33
N ASP A 264 -2.30 13.98 -24.37
CA ASP A 264 -1.53 14.71 -25.40
C ASP A 264 -0.98 13.80 -26.51
N GLU A 265 -1.15 12.49 -26.42
CA GLU A 265 -0.68 11.54 -27.40
C GLU A 265 -1.86 10.74 -27.98
N GLU A 266 -2.19 10.94 -29.26
CA GLU A 266 -3.07 10.04 -30.02
C GLU A 266 -2.30 8.75 -30.33
N LYS A 267 -2.49 7.72 -29.50
CA LYS A 267 -1.96 6.36 -29.76
C LYS A 267 -3.12 5.45 -30.14
N ASP A 268 -3.06 4.85 -31.31
CA ASP A 268 -4.05 3.86 -31.77
C ASP A 268 -4.11 2.59 -30.91
N THR A 269 -3.08 2.33 -30.10
CA THR A 269 -3.00 1.16 -29.20
C THR A 269 -2.35 1.54 -27.88
N LEU A 270 -3.00 1.14 -26.78
CA LEU A 270 -2.40 1.23 -25.44
C LEU A 270 -1.26 0.22 -25.33
N LEU A 271 -0.08 0.70 -24.88
CA LEU A 271 1.03 -0.18 -24.59
C LEU A 271 0.70 -1.00 -23.33
N SER A 272 0.77 -2.31 -23.44
CA SER A 272 0.62 -3.23 -22.31
C SER A 272 1.90 -4.02 -22.09
N ILE A 273 2.18 -4.38 -20.84
CA ILE A 273 3.29 -5.27 -20.54
C ILE A 273 2.93 -6.67 -21.07
N PRO A 274 3.69 -7.24 -22.02
CA PRO A 274 3.34 -8.54 -22.61
C PRO A 274 3.36 -9.68 -21.59
N GLY A 275 2.49 -10.67 -21.80
CA GLY A 275 2.38 -11.86 -20.93
C GLY A 275 1.66 -11.58 -19.62
N ASN A 276 1.61 -12.58 -18.75
CA ASN A 276 0.93 -12.55 -17.45
C ASN A 276 1.93 -12.57 -16.30
N VAL A 277 1.51 -12.07 -15.12
CA VAL A 277 2.25 -12.26 -13.87
C VAL A 277 2.36 -13.76 -13.61
N PRO A 278 3.57 -14.31 -13.33
CA PRO A 278 3.73 -15.74 -13.06
C PRO A 278 2.94 -16.14 -11.81
N MET A 279 2.37 -17.32 -11.85
CA MET A 279 1.68 -17.88 -10.68
C MET A 279 2.69 -18.18 -9.57
N LEU A 280 2.27 -18.08 -8.31
CA LEU A 280 3.16 -18.28 -7.15
C LEU A 280 3.83 -19.68 -7.09
N TYR A 281 3.23 -20.68 -7.73
CA TYR A 281 3.78 -22.03 -7.83
C TYR A 281 4.71 -22.22 -9.04
N ASP A 282 4.82 -21.23 -9.93
CA ASP A 282 5.61 -21.28 -11.16
C ASP A 282 6.53 -20.04 -11.30
N LEU A 283 7.06 -19.60 -10.17
CA LEU A 283 7.98 -18.46 -10.16
C LEU A 283 9.32 -18.84 -10.81
N PRO A 284 9.88 -17.99 -11.70
CA PRO A 284 11.21 -18.18 -12.26
C PRO A 284 12.29 -18.36 -11.19
N LYS A 285 13.29 -19.21 -11.46
CA LYS A 285 14.45 -19.38 -10.55
C LYS A 285 15.28 -18.12 -10.41
N GLY A 286 15.44 -17.39 -11.51
CA GLY A 286 16.17 -16.12 -11.57
C GLY A 286 15.28 -14.91 -11.27
N CYS A 287 15.51 -13.81 -11.99
CA CYS A 287 14.71 -12.59 -11.91
C CYS A 287 13.23 -12.91 -12.22
N ILE A 288 12.32 -12.60 -11.30
CA ILE A 288 10.90 -12.96 -11.44
C ILE A 288 10.26 -12.27 -12.66
N PHE A 289 10.74 -11.10 -13.04
CA PHE A 289 10.24 -10.38 -14.22
C PHE A 289 10.87 -10.86 -15.54
N SER A 290 11.90 -11.71 -15.52
CA SER A 290 12.63 -12.11 -16.72
C SER A 290 11.76 -12.68 -17.87
N PRO A 291 10.64 -13.39 -17.65
CA PRO A 291 9.80 -13.89 -18.76
C PRO A 291 9.10 -12.77 -19.56
N ARG A 292 8.91 -11.60 -18.96
CA ARG A 292 8.22 -10.45 -19.57
C ARG A 292 9.16 -9.29 -19.89
N CYS A 293 10.44 -9.39 -19.52
CA CYS A 293 11.41 -8.34 -19.64
C CYS A 293 12.06 -8.32 -21.04
N ALA A 294 11.91 -7.21 -21.78
CA ALA A 294 12.56 -7.05 -23.08
C ALA A 294 14.11 -7.01 -23.00
N HIS A 295 14.66 -6.74 -21.80
CA HIS A 295 16.10 -6.69 -21.53
C HIS A 295 16.63 -7.96 -20.85
N ALA A 296 15.86 -9.05 -20.83
CA ALA A 296 16.24 -10.26 -20.13
C ALA A 296 17.48 -10.91 -20.76
N THR A 297 18.49 -11.13 -19.93
CA THR A 297 19.72 -11.85 -20.29
C THR A 297 19.69 -13.28 -19.74
N GLU A 298 20.68 -14.09 -20.08
CA GLU A 298 20.85 -15.43 -19.51
C GLU A 298 21.05 -15.37 -17.97
N ARG A 299 21.79 -14.37 -17.50
CA ARG A 299 21.94 -14.12 -16.06
C ARG A 299 20.59 -13.88 -15.38
N CYS A 300 19.69 -13.09 -16.01
CA CYS A 300 18.35 -12.85 -15.48
C CYS A 300 17.51 -14.12 -15.37
N ARG A 301 17.73 -15.12 -16.22
CA ARG A 301 16.98 -16.41 -16.16
C ARG A 301 17.48 -17.32 -15.05
N ASN A 302 18.76 -17.20 -14.67
CA ASN A 302 19.43 -18.12 -13.76
C ASN A 302 19.64 -17.54 -12.36
N GLU A 303 19.77 -16.22 -12.21
CA GLU A 303 20.11 -15.55 -10.97
C GLU A 303 19.03 -14.51 -10.57
N ARG A 304 18.87 -14.30 -9.27
CA ARG A 304 18.01 -13.24 -8.71
C ARG A 304 18.82 -11.97 -8.49
N PRO A 305 18.40 -10.81 -9.03
CA PRO A 305 19.07 -9.54 -8.76
C PRO A 305 18.87 -9.13 -7.30
N ALA A 306 19.90 -8.53 -6.71
CA ALA A 306 19.78 -7.87 -5.41
C ALA A 306 19.02 -6.55 -5.53
N LEU A 307 18.42 -6.10 -4.43
CA LEU A 307 17.91 -4.73 -4.34
C LEU A 307 19.10 -3.81 -4.07
N VAL A 308 19.44 -2.98 -5.04
CA VAL A 308 20.60 -2.07 -4.96
C VAL A 308 20.17 -0.61 -5.00
N GLU A 309 20.89 0.23 -4.28
CA GLU A 309 20.71 1.67 -4.34
C GLU A 309 21.43 2.24 -5.57
N ASN A 310 20.73 3.04 -6.37
CA ASN A 310 21.26 3.71 -7.56
C ASN A 310 20.62 5.10 -7.69
N SER A 311 21.39 6.16 -7.42
CA SER A 311 20.97 7.57 -7.56
C SER A 311 19.66 7.91 -6.86
N GLY A 312 19.49 7.44 -5.61
CA GLY A 312 18.30 7.68 -4.80
C GLY A 312 17.12 6.76 -5.12
N HIS A 313 17.33 5.69 -5.93
CA HIS A 313 16.40 4.59 -6.10
C HIS A 313 16.96 3.33 -5.46
N LEU A 314 16.09 2.56 -4.81
CA LEU A 314 16.35 1.14 -4.60
C LEU A 314 15.76 0.39 -5.80
N VAL A 315 16.56 -0.34 -6.55
CA VAL A 315 16.13 -1.06 -7.76
C VAL A 315 16.65 -2.50 -7.76
N ARG A 316 15.78 -3.45 -8.09
CA ARG A 316 16.07 -4.88 -8.15
C ARG A 316 16.26 -5.31 -9.61
N CYS A 317 17.39 -4.91 -10.23
CA CYS A 317 17.66 -5.20 -11.63
C CYS A 317 19.17 -5.26 -11.91
N PHE A 318 19.63 -6.26 -12.66
CA PHE A 318 21.04 -6.42 -13.05
C PHE A 318 21.58 -5.27 -13.87
N LEU A 319 20.74 -4.54 -14.61
CA LEU A 319 21.15 -3.34 -15.36
C LEU A 319 21.82 -2.27 -14.47
N TYR A 320 21.53 -2.32 -13.15
CA TYR A 320 22.05 -1.33 -12.18
C TYR A 320 23.02 -1.93 -11.14
N GLU A 321 23.18 -3.26 -11.07
CA GLU A 321 24.18 -3.89 -10.20
C GLU A 321 25.62 -3.68 -10.69
N ASP A 322 25.84 -3.74 -12.00
CA ASP A 322 27.18 -3.70 -12.59
C ASP A 322 27.80 -2.31 -12.57
N ASN A 323 27.00 -1.24 -12.50
CA ASN A 323 27.50 0.14 -12.37
C ASN A 323 28.26 0.38 -11.05
N LYS A 324 28.00 -0.37 -9.97
CA LYS A 324 28.79 -0.27 -8.72
C LYS A 324 30.21 -0.83 -8.85
N LYS A 325 30.46 -1.76 -9.77
CA LYS A 325 31.80 -2.32 -9.99
C LYS A 325 32.71 -1.36 -10.78
N GLN A 326 32.14 -0.59 -11.70
CA GLN A 326 32.92 0.37 -12.52
C GLN A 326 33.33 1.62 -11.72
N THR A 327 32.49 2.14 -10.84
CA THR A 327 32.82 3.28 -9.97
C THR A 327 33.91 2.95 -8.92
N LYS A 328 33.94 1.69 -8.42
CA LYS A 328 35.00 1.26 -7.50
C LYS A 328 36.36 0.98 -8.18
N SER A 329 36.39 0.71 -9.48
CA SER A 329 37.63 0.51 -10.23
C SER A 329 38.28 1.85 -10.63
N GLN A 330 37.51 2.90 -10.87
CA GLN A 330 38.03 4.23 -11.21
C GLN A 330 38.56 4.99 -9.98
N SER A 331 38.06 4.70 -8.75
CA SER A 331 38.58 5.32 -7.54
C SER A 331 39.88 4.69 -7.00
N LYS A 332 40.31 3.52 -7.53
CA LYS A 332 41.57 2.87 -7.17
C LYS A 332 42.72 3.12 -8.16
N GLY A 333 42.44 3.76 -9.30
CA GLY A 333 43.43 4.05 -10.32
C GLY A 333 44.06 5.45 -10.27
N GLY A 334 43.70 6.29 -9.27
CA GLY A 334 44.13 7.69 -9.17
C GLY A 334 45.18 8.02 -8.11
N ALA A 335 45.90 7.03 -7.57
CA ALA A 335 46.92 7.26 -6.56
C ALA A 335 48.23 6.54 -6.90
N GLN A 336 48.79 6.86 -8.07
CA GLN A 336 50.20 6.62 -8.41
C GLN A 336 50.51 7.45 -9.67
N ALA A 337 50.92 8.67 -9.48
CA ALA A 337 51.84 9.42 -10.35
C ALA A 337 52.39 10.62 -9.56
#